data_e50b9801fe86717ecec48f3bd169b7d1
#
_entry.id   e50b9801fe86717ecec48f3bd169b7d1
#
_cell.length_a   1.000
_cell.length_b   1.000
_cell.length_c   1.000
_cell.angle_alpha   90.00
_cell.angle_beta   90.00
_cell.angle_gamma   90.00
#
_symmetry.space_group_name_H-M   'P 1'
#
loop_
_entity.id
_entity.type
_entity.pdbx_description
1 polymer ?
#
loop_
_entity_poly.entity_id
_entity_poly.type
_entity_poly.pdbx_seq_one_letter_code
_entity_poly.pdbx_strand_id
1 'polypeptide(L)'
;MRAPGGADLHARERQVLDLADVVRIAPAFSPGEQDRARAAADRDPRLAVALEAAGYGLTQTLAAAPQLVARWEDARTASPYAWAVLTAALDAVRLGVRVPLSADLLRAAAVDYCTSQQQAEAPDNWFEQALAYATGKLHGAAAALSPVGAGMGQIIGYAVADYLIQHATRERRHARVPASTWDAALSHIRDLDDTAAGLGGLICGPARARGEGV
;
A
#
# COMPACT_ATOMS: atom_id res chain seq x y z
N MET A 1 30.59 -20.95 -29.31
CA MET A 1 30.79 -22.36 -29.76
C MET A 1 29.55 -23.15 -29.37
N ARG A 2 28.68 -23.52 -30.31
CA ARG A 2 27.51 -24.36 -30.08
C ARG A 2 27.95 -25.82 -30.15
N ALA A 3 27.60 -26.61 -29.15
CA ALA A 3 27.78 -28.06 -29.21
C ALA A 3 26.83 -28.64 -30.29
N PRO A 4 27.31 -29.49 -31.19
CA PRO A 4 26.47 -30.12 -32.22
C PRO A 4 25.72 -31.30 -31.62
N GLY A 5 24.40 -31.36 -31.67
CA GLY A 5 23.61 -32.59 -31.57
C GLY A 5 22.62 -32.70 -30.40
N GLY A 6 22.31 -31.65 -29.64
CA GLY A 6 21.20 -31.69 -28.69
C GLY A 6 19.88 -31.29 -29.34
N ALA A 7 18.82 -32.10 -29.19
CA ALA A 7 17.47 -31.69 -29.60
C ALA A 7 17.11 -30.39 -28.88
N ASP A 8 16.64 -29.40 -29.63
CA ASP A 8 16.20 -28.13 -29.08
C ASP A 8 14.86 -28.29 -28.38
N LEU A 9 14.93 -28.46 -27.04
CA LEU A 9 13.77 -28.69 -26.20
C LEU A 9 12.77 -27.51 -26.17
N HIS A 10 13.21 -26.31 -26.62
CA HIS A 10 12.42 -25.08 -26.61
C HIS A 10 12.17 -24.52 -28.02
N ALA A 11 12.22 -25.37 -29.04
CA ALA A 11 12.04 -24.92 -30.43
C ALA A 11 10.65 -24.32 -30.68
N ARG A 12 9.61 -24.87 -30.07
CA ARG A 12 8.22 -24.38 -30.16
C ARG A 12 8.04 -23.04 -29.48
N GLU A 13 8.58 -22.87 -28.28
CA GLU A 13 8.54 -21.62 -27.54
C GLU A 13 9.26 -20.51 -28.28
N ARG A 14 10.41 -20.81 -28.91
CA ARG A 14 11.10 -19.85 -29.77
C ARG A 14 10.32 -19.49 -31.01
N GLN A 15 9.67 -20.44 -31.68
CA GLN A 15 8.80 -20.14 -32.81
C GLN A 15 7.65 -19.19 -32.44
N VAL A 16 7.07 -19.33 -31.24
CA VAL A 16 6.04 -18.40 -30.75
C VAL A 16 6.63 -17.01 -30.49
N LEU A 17 7.83 -16.94 -29.91
CA LEU A 17 8.53 -15.67 -29.68
C LEU A 17 8.96 -14.98 -30.98
N ASP A 18 9.34 -15.76 -32.01
CA ASP A 18 9.71 -15.24 -33.34
C ASP A 18 8.50 -14.65 -34.09
N LEU A 19 7.28 -15.08 -33.72
CA LEU A 19 6.02 -14.53 -34.25
C LEU A 19 5.51 -13.32 -33.48
N ALA A 20 6.13 -13.00 -32.34
CA ALA A 20 5.70 -11.91 -31.48
C ALA A 20 6.30 -10.57 -31.92
N ASP A 21 5.45 -9.57 -32.09
CA ASP A 21 5.89 -8.19 -32.28
C ASP A 21 6.41 -7.63 -30.93
N VAL A 22 7.70 -7.32 -30.88
CA VAL A 22 8.33 -6.73 -29.71
C VAL A 22 8.02 -5.23 -29.66
N VAL A 23 7.02 -4.85 -28.90
CA VAL A 23 6.73 -3.43 -28.63
C VAL A 23 7.65 -2.93 -27.51
N ARG A 24 8.51 -1.98 -27.82
CA ARG A 24 9.36 -1.30 -26.81
C ARG A 24 8.55 -0.21 -26.12
N ILE A 25 8.29 -0.39 -24.83
CA ILE A 25 7.67 0.64 -24.00
C ILE A 25 8.79 1.52 -23.44
N ALA A 26 8.72 2.82 -23.71
CA ALA A 26 9.68 3.77 -23.17
C ALA A 26 9.52 3.88 -21.63
N PRO A 27 10.63 4.08 -20.87
CA PRO A 27 10.55 4.22 -19.42
C PRO A 27 9.86 5.51 -18.97
N ALA A 28 9.70 6.47 -19.86
CA ALA A 28 9.00 7.73 -19.59
C ALA A 28 8.10 8.10 -20.76
N PHE A 29 6.99 8.74 -20.46
CA PHE A 29 6.07 9.27 -21.46
C PHE A 29 6.69 10.48 -22.18
N SER A 30 6.50 10.51 -23.49
CA SER A 30 6.74 11.71 -24.29
C SER A 30 5.78 12.84 -23.86
N PRO A 31 6.08 14.11 -24.16
CA PRO A 31 5.18 15.22 -23.84
C PRO A 31 3.74 15.03 -24.33
N GLY A 32 3.57 14.56 -25.57
CA GLY A 32 2.25 14.29 -26.14
C GLY A 32 1.51 13.12 -25.47
N GLU A 33 2.22 12.13 -24.91
CA GLU A 33 1.62 11.06 -24.12
C GLU A 33 1.22 11.56 -22.74
N GLN A 34 2.01 12.44 -22.12
CA GLN A 34 1.67 13.09 -20.86
C GLN A 34 0.39 13.93 -20.98
N ASP A 35 0.22 14.66 -22.08
CA ASP A 35 -1.00 15.45 -22.33
C ASP A 35 -2.22 14.55 -22.51
N ARG A 36 -2.08 13.46 -23.24
CA ARG A 36 -3.15 12.44 -23.36
C ARG A 36 -3.46 11.78 -22.01
N ALA A 37 -2.44 11.49 -21.20
CA ALA A 37 -2.62 10.91 -19.87
C ALA A 37 -3.35 11.89 -18.93
N ARG A 38 -3.03 13.19 -18.97
CA ARG A 38 -3.76 14.23 -18.21
C ARG A 38 -5.22 14.29 -18.63
N ALA A 39 -5.50 14.29 -19.93
CA ALA A 39 -6.89 14.29 -20.44
C ALA A 39 -7.66 13.00 -20.08
N ALA A 40 -6.98 11.89 -19.88
CA ALA A 40 -7.58 10.63 -19.46
C ALA A 40 -7.76 10.54 -17.93
N ALA A 41 -6.98 11.29 -17.15
CA ALA A 41 -7.00 11.30 -15.69
C ALA A 41 -8.36 11.73 -15.11
N ASP A 42 -9.11 12.58 -15.83
CA ASP A 42 -10.48 12.96 -15.46
C ASP A 42 -11.45 11.77 -15.42
N ARG A 43 -11.12 10.68 -16.13
CA ARG A 43 -11.94 9.47 -16.23
C ARG A 43 -11.35 8.28 -15.46
N ASP A 44 -10.07 8.32 -15.13
CA ASP A 44 -9.38 7.27 -14.37
C ASP A 44 -8.52 7.89 -13.25
N PRO A 45 -9.02 7.88 -12.00
CA PRO A 45 -8.31 8.43 -10.85
C PRO A 45 -6.91 7.84 -10.63
N ARG A 46 -6.64 6.63 -11.13
CA ARG A 46 -5.32 5.99 -11.00
C ARG A 46 -4.28 6.71 -11.87
N LEU A 47 -4.69 7.23 -13.01
CA LEU A 47 -3.84 8.04 -13.87
C LEU A 47 -3.52 9.39 -13.20
N ALA A 48 -4.50 10.02 -12.52
CA ALA A 48 -4.29 11.25 -11.78
C ALA A 48 -3.21 11.05 -10.70
N VAL A 49 -3.36 10.03 -9.85
CA VAL A 49 -2.39 9.69 -8.79
C VAL A 49 -1.00 9.38 -9.38
N ALA A 50 -0.95 8.65 -10.50
CA ALA A 50 0.32 8.31 -11.13
C ALA A 50 1.01 9.52 -11.78
N LEU A 51 0.26 10.50 -12.26
CA LEU A 51 0.78 11.76 -12.80
C LEU A 51 1.29 12.72 -11.71
N GLU A 52 0.69 12.67 -10.52
CA GLU A 52 1.11 13.46 -9.35
C GLU A 52 2.34 12.87 -8.64
N ALA A 53 2.69 11.62 -8.92
CA ALA A 53 3.85 10.96 -8.33
C ALA A 53 5.15 11.65 -8.78
N ALA A 54 5.58 12.65 -8.02
CA ALA A 54 6.75 13.46 -8.31
C ALA A 54 8.02 12.59 -8.37
N GLY A 55 8.74 12.68 -9.50
CA GLY A 55 10.05 12.06 -9.67
C GLY A 55 10.05 10.72 -10.43
N TYR A 56 8.89 10.19 -10.82
CA TYR A 56 8.81 8.92 -11.57
C TYR A 56 7.82 9.02 -12.73
N GLY A 57 8.11 8.31 -13.82
CA GLY A 57 7.23 8.25 -14.98
C GLY A 57 5.97 7.40 -14.71
N LEU A 58 4.86 7.78 -15.31
CA LEU A 58 3.58 7.07 -15.24
C LEU A 58 3.73 5.57 -15.54
N THR A 59 4.54 5.23 -16.54
CA THR A 59 4.86 3.84 -16.91
C THR A 59 5.55 3.08 -15.78
N GLN A 60 6.43 3.72 -15.04
CA GLN A 60 7.13 3.10 -13.91
C GLN A 60 6.18 2.83 -12.75
N THR A 61 5.29 3.78 -12.46
CA THR A 61 4.28 3.62 -11.40
C THR A 61 3.30 2.51 -11.77
N LEU A 62 2.85 2.46 -13.02
CA LEU A 62 1.95 1.40 -13.49
C LEU A 62 2.65 0.03 -13.56
N ALA A 63 3.92 0.00 -13.95
CA ALA A 63 4.70 -1.24 -14.04
C ALA A 63 5.08 -1.84 -12.69
N ALA A 64 5.14 -1.05 -11.62
CA ALA A 64 5.44 -1.55 -10.28
C ALA A 64 4.26 -2.28 -9.61
N ALA A 65 3.04 -2.08 -10.11
CA ALA A 65 1.84 -2.67 -9.51
C ALA A 65 1.86 -4.21 -9.44
N PRO A 66 2.18 -4.97 -10.51
CA PRO A 66 2.30 -6.42 -10.43
C PRO A 66 3.42 -6.88 -9.49
N GLN A 67 4.51 -6.12 -9.41
CA GLN A 67 5.65 -6.41 -8.56
C GLN A 67 5.32 -6.19 -7.07
N LEU A 68 4.47 -5.21 -6.75
CA LEU A 68 3.95 -5.03 -5.39
C LEU A 68 3.10 -6.23 -4.94
N VAL A 69 2.30 -6.78 -5.85
CA VAL A 69 1.52 -8.00 -5.57
C VAL A 69 2.45 -9.18 -5.32
N ALA A 70 3.39 -9.43 -6.24
CA ALA A 70 4.37 -10.50 -6.08
C ALA A 70 5.14 -10.35 -4.77
N ARG A 71 5.61 -9.14 -4.43
CA ARG A 71 6.30 -8.85 -3.17
C ARG A 71 5.44 -9.15 -1.94
N TRP A 72 4.15 -8.84 -1.96
CA TRP A 72 3.24 -9.17 -0.88
C TRP A 72 3.03 -10.68 -0.76
N GLU A 73 2.82 -11.38 -1.87
CA GLU A 73 2.63 -12.84 -1.89
C GLU A 73 3.90 -13.58 -1.43
N ASP A 74 5.06 -13.21 -1.97
CA ASP A 74 6.37 -13.79 -1.62
C ASP A 74 6.73 -13.55 -0.14
N ALA A 75 6.31 -12.43 0.43
CA ALA A 75 6.53 -12.12 1.83
C ALA A 75 5.95 -13.17 2.77
N ARG A 76 4.92 -13.90 2.36
CA ARG A 76 4.29 -14.95 3.18
C ARG A 76 5.29 -15.99 3.67
N THR A 77 6.29 -16.31 2.86
CA THR A 77 7.33 -17.29 3.19
C THR A 77 8.65 -16.62 3.55
N ALA A 78 9.02 -15.55 2.85
CA ALA A 78 10.31 -14.90 3.01
C ALA A 78 10.39 -13.90 4.18
N SER A 79 9.26 -13.29 4.54
CA SER A 79 9.16 -12.25 5.58
C SER A 79 7.79 -12.26 6.22
N PRO A 80 7.45 -13.27 7.03
CA PRO A 80 6.09 -13.53 7.50
C PRO A 80 5.50 -12.36 8.30
N TYR A 81 6.29 -11.64 9.05
CA TYR A 81 5.83 -10.45 9.79
C TYR A 81 5.47 -9.31 8.84
N ALA A 82 6.23 -9.11 7.78
CA ALA A 82 5.91 -8.12 6.76
C ALA A 82 4.62 -8.48 6.00
N TRP A 83 4.45 -9.76 5.68
CA TRP A 83 3.21 -10.27 5.09
C TRP A 83 2.02 -10.03 6.03
N ALA A 84 2.18 -10.29 7.33
CA ALA A 84 1.15 -10.07 8.35
C ALA A 84 0.74 -8.59 8.42
N VAL A 85 1.71 -7.66 8.50
CA VAL A 85 1.46 -6.22 8.53
C VAL A 85 0.77 -5.73 7.24
N LEU A 86 1.25 -6.17 6.07
CA LEU A 86 0.64 -5.81 4.80
C LEU A 86 -0.79 -6.36 4.66
N THR A 87 -1.01 -7.61 5.07
CA THR A 87 -2.32 -8.24 5.01
C THR A 87 -3.31 -7.58 5.99
N ALA A 88 -2.85 -7.24 7.19
CA ALA A 88 -3.62 -6.49 8.17
C ALA A 88 -4.01 -5.10 7.63
N ALA A 89 -3.09 -4.39 7.00
CA ALA A 89 -3.38 -3.10 6.37
C ALA A 89 -4.44 -3.20 5.27
N LEU A 90 -4.32 -4.21 4.40
CA LEU A 90 -5.27 -4.48 3.32
C LEU A 90 -6.66 -4.85 3.85
N ASP A 91 -6.72 -5.70 4.87
CA ASP A 91 -7.99 -6.10 5.49
C ASP A 91 -8.61 -4.95 6.30
N ALA A 92 -7.83 -4.09 6.97
CA ALA A 92 -8.33 -2.89 7.64
C ALA A 92 -9.01 -1.93 6.63
N VAL A 93 -8.37 -1.68 5.48
CA VAL A 93 -8.98 -0.86 4.43
C VAL A 93 -10.24 -1.53 3.86
N ARG A 94 -10.24 -2.84 3.68
CA ARG A 94 -11.40 -3.62 3.24
C ARG A 94 -12.57 -3.53 4.24
N LEU A 95 -12.31 -3.40 5.53
CA LEU A 95 -13.29 -3.14 6.58
C LEU A 95 -13.81 -1.69 6.58
N GLY A 96 -13.24 -0.82 5.77
CA GLY A 96 -13.64 0.59 5.66
C GLY A 96 -12.85 1.53 6.59
N VAL A 97 -11.76 1.07 7.22
CA VAL A 97 -10.88 1.95 7.99
C VAL A 97 -10.24 2.96 7.04
N ARG A 98 -10.36 4.24 7.39
CA ARG A 98 -9.81 5.33 6.56
C ARG A 98 -8.30 5.43 6.74
N VAL A 99 -7.61 5.73 5.65
CA VAL A 99 -6.18 6.07 5.69
C VAL A 99 -5.98 7.49 6.19
N PRO A 100 -4.87 7.79 6.87
CA PRO A 100 -3.72 6.92 7.11
C PRO A 100 -3.94 5.92 8.25
N LEU A 101 -3.44 4.69 8.07
CA LEU A 101 -3.47 3.66 9.10
C LEU A 101 -2.33 3.92 10.10
N SER A 102 -2.65 4.05 11.40
CA SER A 102 -1.62 4.29 12.42
C SER A 102 -0.70 3.08 12.58
N ALA A 103 0.52 3.31 13.08
CA ALA A 103 1.47 2.25 13.38
C ALA A 103 0.91 1.29 14.44
N ASP A 104 0.22 1.81 15.45
CA ASP A 104 -0.38 1.03 16.53
C ASP A 104 -1.50 0.12 16.02
N LEU A 105 -2.37 0.64 15.14
CA LEU A 105 -3.36 -0.18 14.45
C LEU A 105 -2.71 -1.33 13.69
N LEU A 106 -1.69 -1.03 12.87
CA LEU A 106 -1.01 -2.05 12.05
C LEU A 106 -0.32 -3.10 12.92
N ARG A 107 0.32 -2.68 14.01
CA ARG A 107 0.99 -3.58 14.97
C ARG A 107 -0.01 -4.51 15.65
N ALA A 108 -1.11 -3.97 16.17
CA ALA A 108 -2.13 -4.75 16.86
C ALA A 108 -2.88 -5.70 15.90
N ALA A 109 -3.25 -5.21 14.71
CA ALA A 109 -3.98 -5.99 13.73
C ALA A 109 -3.18 -7.16 13.14
N ALA A 110 -1.84 -7.05 13.06
CA ALA A 110 -0.99 -8.04 12.40
C ALA A 110 -0.83 -9.35 13.19
N VAL A 111 -1.08 -9.35 14.50
CA VAL A 111 -0.73 -10.46 15.39
C VAL A 111 -1.36 -11.79 14.96
N ASP A 112 -2.66 -11.81 14.67
CA ASP A 112 -3.39 -13.04 14.34
C ASP A 112 -3.13 -13.55 12.89
N TYR A 113 -2.36 -12.81 12.10
CA TYR A 113 -1.88 -13.32 10.80
C TYR A 113 -0.61 -14.17 10.94
N CYS A 114 0.02 -14.12 12.11
CA CYS A 114 1.17 -14.96 12.46
C CYS A 114 0.71 -16.21 13.20
N THR A 115 1.37 -17.34 12.92
CA THR A 115 1.16 -18.58 13.70
C THR A 115 1.67 -18.40 15.13
N SER A 116 1.20 -19.22 16.06
CA SER A 116 1.68 -19.19 17.46
C SER A 116 3.20 -19.37 17.56
N GLN A 117 3.79 -20.17 16.67
CA GLN A 117 5.24 -20.32 16.62
C GLN A 117 5.92 -19.03 16.17
N GLN A 118 5.44 -18.39 15.11
CA GLN A 118 5.98 -17.11 14.64
C GLN A 118 5.84 -16.00 15.69
N GLN A 119 4.74 -16.01 16.44
CA GLN A 119 4.56 -15.05 17.55
C GLN A 119 5.58 -15.28 18.66
N ALA A 120 5.86 -16.54 19.02
CA ALA A 120 6.83 -16.90 20.04
C ALA A 120 8.29 -16.61 19.62
N GLU A 121 8.58 -16.73 18.33
CA GLU A 121 9.92 -16.52 17.75
C GLU A 121 10.13 -15.08 17.26
N ALA A 122 9.14 -14.19 17.42
CA ALA A 122 9.23 -12.83 16.92
C ALA A 122 10.36 -12.05 17.62
N PRO A 123 11.29 -11.45 16.87
CA PRO A 123 12.30 -10.58 17.46
C PRO A 123 11.66 -9.30 18.01
N ASP A 124 12.28 -8.66 18.99
CA ASP A 124 11.76 -7.44 19.62
C ASP A 124 11.40 -6.33 18.60
N ASN A 125 12.16 -6.23 17.52
CA ASN A 125 11.98 -5.25 16.47
C ASN A 125 11.25 -5.80 15.21
N TRP A 126 10.43 -6.85 15.38
CA TRP A 126 9.70 -7.48 14.27
C TRP A 126 8.87 -6.50 13.45
N PHE A 127 8.23 -5.56 14.14
CA PHE A 127 7.33 -4.61 13.51
C PHE A 127 8.08 -3.55 12.70
N GLU A 128 9.18 -3.04 13.22
CA GLU A 128 10.06 -2.08 12.54
C GLU A 128 10.66 -2.70 11.27
N GLN A 129 11.07 -3.98 11.34
CA GLN A 129 11.55 -4.72 10.18
C GLN A 129 10.42 -4.93 9.15
N ALA A 130 9.22 -5.27 9.59
CA ALA A 130 8.06 -5.42 8.75
C ALA A 130 7.69 -4.10 8.04
N LEU A 131 7.71 -2.97 8.77
CA LEU A 131 7.49 -1.65 8.19
C LEU A 131 8.58 -1.26 7.18
N ALA A 132 9.85 -1.51 7.50
CA ALA A 132 10.96 -1.25 6.58
C ALA A 132 10.78 -2.04 5.26
N TYR A 133 10.36 -3.30 5.35
CA TYR A 133 10.01 -4.09 4.18
C TYR A 133 8.84 -3.49 3.40
N ALA A 134 7.74 -3.16 4.08
CA ALA A 134 6.51 -2.68 3.47
C ALA A 134 6.66 -1.28 2.84
N THR A 135 7.50 -0.42 3.42
CA THR A 135 7.80 0.93 2.91
C THR A 135 8.96 0.96 1.92
N GLY A 136 9.66 -0.17 1.75
CA GLY A 136 10.74 -0.31 0.79
C GLY A 136 10.25 -0.10 -0.65
N LYS A 137 10.81 0.89 -1.34
CA LYS A 137 10.43 1.24 -2.71
C LYS A 137 10.92 0.20 -3.71
N LEU A 138 10.03 -0.26 -4.58
CA LEU A 138 10.36 -1.07 -5.74
C LEU A 138 10.77 -0.16 -6.89
N HIS A 139 11.95 -0.41 -7.47
CA HIS A 139 12.52 0.40 -8.55
C HIS A 139 12.50 1.91 -8.28
N GLY A 140 12.57 2.30 -7.01
CA GLY A 140 12.56 3.70 -6.59
C GLY A 140 11.19 4.40 -6.67
N ALA A 141 10.15 3.75 -7.21
CA ALA A 141 8.88 4.41 -7.52
C ALA A 141 7.77 4.10 -6.50
N ALA A 142 7.43 2.84 -6.30
CA ALA A 142 6.26 2.45 -5.53
C ALA A 142 6.63 1.62 -4.31
N ALA A 143 5.92 1.83 -3.21
CA ALA A 143 5.98 1.01 -2.00
C ALA A 143 4.60 0.45 -1.69
N ALA A 144 4.55 -0.69 -1.00
CA ALA A 144 3.28 -1.28 -0.58
C ALA A 144 2.57 -0.43 0.48
N LEU A 145 3.37 0.17 1.39
CA LEU A 145 2.93 1.21 2.33
C LEU A 145 3.74 2.48 2.10
N SER A 146 3.07 3.61 2.05
CA SER A 146 3.70 4.93 1.97
C SER A 146 3.45 5.70 3.26
N PRO A 147 4.48 6.24 3.92
CA PRO A 147 4.30 7.03 5.13
C PRO A 147 3.56 8.33 4.82
N VAL A 148 2.61 8.68 5.66
CA VAL A 148 1.86 9.93 5.62
C VAL A 148 2.32 10.80 6.78
N GLY A 149 2.81 12.00 6.49
CA GLY A 149 3.38 12.91 7.48
C GLY A 149 2.44 14.05 7.84
N ALA A 150 2.55 14.55 9.08
CA ALA A 150 1.96 15.81 9.53
C ALA A 150 2.99 16.95 9.57
N GLY A 151 4.26 16.65 9.37
CA GLY A 151 5.37 17.59 9.40
C GLY A 151 6.70 16.87 9.23
N MET A 152 7.80 17.63 9.28
CA MET A 152 9.13 17.07 9.14
C MET A 152 9.42 16.06 10.27
N GLY A 153 9.70 14.80 9.90
CA GLY A 153 9.96 13.71 10.84
C GLY A 153 8.74 13.15 11.59
N GLN A 154 7.53 13.68 11.32
CA GLN A 154 6.30 13.24 11.99
C GLN A 154 5.46 12.39 11.04
N ILE A 155 5.40 11.08 11.30
CA ILE A 155 4.55 10.14 10.58
C ILE A 155 3.28 9.91 11.40
N ILE A 156 2.11 10.23 10.81
CA ILE A 156 0.80 10.00 11.43
C ILE A 156 0.22 8.63 11.08
N GLY A 157 0.76 7.98 10.07
CA GLY A 157 0.32 6.66 9.64
C GLY A 157 0.83 6.33 8.24
N TYR A 158 0.19 5.33 7.65
CA TYR A 158 0.60 4.77 6.36
C TYR A 158 -0.60 4.66 5.42
N ALA A 159 -0.36 4.96 4.15
CA ALA A 159 -1.31 4.73 3.08
C ALA A 159 -0.92 3.45 2.33
N VAL A 160 -1.89 2.61 2.03
CA VAL A 160 -1.69 1.38 1.25
C VAL A 160 -1.77 1.71 -0.24
N ALA A 161 -0.95 1.09 -1.06
CA ALA A 161 -1.00 1.26 -2.50
C ALA A 161 -2.35 0.79 -3.07
N ASP A 162 -3.04 1.65 -3.83
CA ASP A 162 -4.39 1.41 -4.36
C ASP A 162 -4.51 0.11 -5.16
N TYR A 163 -3.48 -0.21 -5.95
CA TYR A 163 -3.48 -1.44 -6.73
C TYR A 163 -3.50 -2.69 -5.83
N LEU A 164 -2.75 -2.68 -4.72
CA LEU A 164 -2.79 -3.77 -3.73
C LEU A 164 -4.17 -3.87 -3.08
N ILE A 165 -4.80 -2.74 -2.76
CA ILE A 165 -6.16 -2.72 -2.22
C ILE A 165 -7.13 -3.37 -3.20
N GLN A 166 -7.09 -2.99 -4.48
CA GLN A 166 -7.97 -3.54 -5.51
C GLN A 166 -7.72 -5.05 -5.71
N HIS A 167 -6.46 -5.46 -5.78
CA HIS A 167 -6.09 -6.86 -5.92
C HIS A 167 -6.55 -7.69 -4.70
N ALA A 168 -6.18 -7.27 -3.50
CA ALA A 168 -6.54 -7.95 -2.27
C ALA A 168 -8.05 -8.01 -2.04
N THR A 169 -8.80 -6.97 -2.40
CA THR A 169 -10.27 -6.97 -2.30
C THR A 169 -10.89 -8.07 -3.15
N ARG A 170 -10.33 -8.37 -4.31
CA ARG A 170 -10.80 -9.45 -5.18
C ARG A 170 -10.38 -10.82 -4.63
N GLU A 171 -9.10 -11.00 -4.35
CA GLU A 171 -8.54 -12.28 -3.90
C GLU A 171 -9.03 -12.69 -2.51
N ARG A 172 -9.17 -11.72 -1.61
CA ARG A 172 -9.52 -11.95 -0.21
C ARG A 172 -10.98 -11.67 0.13
N ARG A 173 -11.86 -11.49 -0.87
CA ARG A 173 -13.28 -11.14 -0.65
C ARG A 173 -14.02 -12.08 0.30
N HIS A 174 -13.64 -13.35 0.38
CA HIS A 174 -14.21 -14.36 1.26
C HIS A 174 -13.29 -14.75 2.43
N ALA A 175 -12.10 -14.14 2.52
CA ALA A 175 -11.20 -14.41 3.62
C ALA A 175 -11.76 -13.81 4.92
N ARG A 176 -11.72 -14.61 5.98
CA ARG A 176 -12.06 -14.13 7.32
C ARG A 176 -11.01 -13.12 7.77
N VAL A 177 -11.48 -12.02 8.33
CA VAL A 177 -10.63 -11.05 9.01
C VAL A 177 -10.47 -11.51 10.45
N PRO A 178 -9.23 -11.63 10.97
CA PRO A 178 -8.98 -12.01 12.35
C PRO A 178 -9.57 -11.03 13.37
N ALA A 179 -9.78 -11.51 14.61
CA ALA A 179 -10.33 -10.70 15.70
C ALA A 179 -9.43 -9.50 16.01
N SER A 180 -8.10 -9.69 16.06
CA SER A 180 -7.13 -8.60 16.28
C SER A 180 -7.32 -7.43 15.32
N THR A 181 -7.64 -7.70 14.05
CA THR A 181 -7.87 -6.63 13.06
C THR A 181 -9.17 -5.87 13.33
N TRP A 182 -10.23 -6.57 13.73
CA TRP A 182 -11.49 -5.94 14.12
C TRP A 182 -11.33 -5.07 15.35
N ASP A 183 -10.67 -5.58 16.40
CA ASP A 183 -10.45 -4.86 17.65
C ASP A 183 -9.56 -3.63 17.42
N ALA A 184 -8.49 -3.77 16.62
CA ALA A 184 -7.62 -2.66 16.25
C ALA A 184 -8.36 -1.60 15.42
N ALA A 185 -9.21 -2.02 14.47
CA ALA A 185 -10.00 -1.10 13.65
C ALA A 185 -11.01 -0.30 14.50
N LEU A 186 -11.71 -0.96 15.44
CA LEU A 186 -12.66 -0.32 16.34
C LEU A 186 -11.96 0.65 17.29
N SER A 187 -10.79 0.30 17.83
CA SER A 187 -9.99 1.19 18.68
C SER A 187 -9.55 2.42 17.90
N HIS A 188 -9.04 2.23 16.70
CA HIS A 188 -8.61 3.34 15.84
C HIS A 188 -9.73 4.33 15.50
N ILE A 189 -10.96 3.83 15.24
CA ILE A 189 -12.11 4.69 14.97
C ILE A 189 -12.48 5.51 16.23
N ARG A 190 -12.45 4.91 17.41
CA ARG A 190 -12.73 5.61 18.67
C ARG A 190 -11.70 6.71 18.93
N ASP A 191 -10.41 6.44 18.73
CA ASP A 191 -9.34 7.41 18.90
C ASP A 191 -9.51 8.62 17.95
N LEU A 192 -9.99 8.39 16.72
CA LEU A 192 -10.28 9.47 15.78
C LEU A 192 -11.49 10.31 16.22
N ASP A 193 -12.55 9.67 16.71
CA ASP A 193 -13.74 10.36 17.21
C ASP A 193 -13.40 11.19 18.47
N ASP A 194 -12.62 10.66 19.40
CA ASP A 194 -12.17 11.36 20.59
C ASP A 194 -11.26 12.55 20.23
N THR A 195 -10.38 12.39 19.24
CA THR A 195 -9.53 13.47 18.73
C THR A 195 -10.37 14.57 18.09
N ALA A 196 -11.37 14.21 17.30
CA ALA A 196 -12.29 15.15 16.65
C ALA A 196 -13.15 15.91 17.71
N ALA A 197 -13.64 15.20 18.73
CA ALA A 197 -14.38 15.80 19.83
C ALA A 197 -13.53 16.75 20.66
N GLY A 198 -12.26 16.38 20.92
CA GLY A 198 -11.29 17.25 21.61
C GLY A 198 -10.99 18.55 20.87
N LEU A 199 -10.83 18.48 19.55
CA LEU A 199 -10.63 19.67 18.72
C LEU A 199 -11.89 20.54 18.63
N GLY A 200 -13.10 19.95 18.61
CA GLY A 200 -14.38 20.64 18.64
C GLY A 200 -14.59 21.44 19.95
N GLY A 201 -14.13 20.90 21.06
CA GLY A 201 -14.18 21.57 22.39
C GLY A 201 -13.26 22.79 22.51
N LEU A 202 -12.16 22.81 21.75
CA LEU A 202 -11.23 23.96 21.70
C LEU A 202 -11.73 25.12 20.85
N ILE A 203 -12.64 24.89 19.93
CA ILE A 203 -13.20 25.92 19.01
C ILE A 203 -14.45 26.56 19.61
N CYS A 204 -15.16 25.89 20.51
CA CYS A 204 -16.31 26.42 21.25
C CYS A 204 -15.89 26.88 22.67
N GLY A 205 -15.01 27.86 22.77
CA GLY A 205 -14.79 28.61 24.02
C GLY A 205 -16.05 29.41 24.37
N PRO A 206 -16.42 29.54 25.66
CA PRO A 206 -17.65 30.24 26.04
C PRO A 206 -17.61 31.69 25.57
N ALA A 207 -18.62 32.07 24.81
CA ALA A 207 -18.88 33.46 24.45
C ALA A 207 -19.00 34.25 25.76
N ARG A 208 -18.03 35.11 26.04
CA ARG A 208 -18.10 36.10 27.12
C ARG A 208 -19.32 36.97 26.86
N ALA A 209 -20.36 36.75 27.62
CA ALA A 209 -21.44 37.72 27.76
C ALA A 209 -20.85 39.03 28.28
N ARG A 210 -20.76 40.03 27.43
CA ARG A 210 -20.57 41.43 27.89
C ARG A 210 -21.89 41.86 28.50
N GLY A 211 -21.90 41.88 29.83
CA GLY A 211 -22.96 42.59 30.53
C GLY A 211 -22.88 44.06 30.23
N GLU A 212 -23.94 44.58 29.65
CA GLU A 212 -24.25 46.02 29.65
C GLU A 212 -24.62 46.34 31.11
N GLY A 213 -23.84 47.24 31.69
CA GLY A 213 -24.15 47.92 32.95
C GLY A 213 -24.44 49.36 32.68
N VAL A 214 -25.58 49.79 33.12
CA VAL A 214 -26.16 51.16 33.17
C VAL A 214 -25.23 52.15 33.85
#